data_fb51e5dfe9d1318d4cf6776d0cc6c8d6
#
_entry.id   fb51e5dfe9d1318d4cf6776d0cc6c8d6
#
_cell.length_a   1.000
_cell.length_b   1.000
_cell.length_c   1.000
_cell.angle_alpha   90.00
_cell.angle_beta   90.00
_cell.angle_gamma   90.00
#
_symmetry.space_group_name_H-M   'P 1'
#
loop_
_entity.id
_entity.type
_entity.pdbx_description
1 polymer ?
#
loop_
_entity_poly.entity_id
_entity_poly.type
_entity_poly.pdbx_seq_one_letter_code
_entity_poly.pdbx_strand_id
1 'polypeptide(L)'
;MLEPISLAEFEQCRDNKEALVYLANRQRLALHEAPSQSLFRVVALFYCEVGPRANRTKEVIEGYNAEQSYIGGAICAERAALTQLRKYTDPMILEIVITTDSVEAISPGILCREYLSTSAEPDTTIVLGNNDGSIISTFALHEIHPYPYVYRRYRRDQMARAGEAFGLKCRQCNTKNNNESMGWSEKERALYDAALKAVDTSPRILSLHPISFGAAVRFADDSVESSGYLPALEYGASVCPVQLLCRELDKRVRADGPRPVELVQVDQYGTAHCPFASARTLLNEHFNKDLKVLYHDEEALERTCLSADLCPPPPGASFLTHDAFLGTKDQGALRLL
;
A
#
# COMPACT_ATOMS: atom_id res chain seq x y z
N MET A 1 13.88 -12.65 28.48
CA MET A 1 13.17 -11.57 27.76
C MET A 1 14.12 -11.00 26.75
N LEU A 2 13.64 -10.76 25.55
CA LEU A 2 14.40 -10.09 24.52
C LEU A 2 14.70 -8.66 24.98
N GLU A 3 15.95 -8.24 24.98
CA GLU A 3 16.28 -6.84 25.27
C GLU A 3 16.04 -6.02 23.99
N PRO A 4 15.23 -4.97 24.05
CA PRO A 4 14.99 -4.11 22.89
C PRO A 4 16.27 -3.40 22.47
N ILE A 5 16.38 -3.08 21.17
CA ILE A 5 17.49 -2.29 20.65
C ILE A 5 17.42 -0.88 21.24
N SER A 6 18.49 -0.45 21.89
CA SER A 6 18.57 0.91 22.40
C SER A 6 18.79 1.92 21.26
N LEU A 7 18.33 3.15 21.48
CA LEU A 7 18.57 4.26 20.54
C LEU A 7 20.06 4.43 20.24
N ALA A 8 20.92 4.40 21.28
CA ALA A 8 22.36 4.58 21.13
C ALA A 8 22.99 3.49 20.25
N GLU A 9 22.55 2.22 20.40
CA GLU A 9 23.03 1.10 19.62
C GLU A 9 22.62 1.24 18.15
N PHE A 10 21.38 1.64 17.89
CA PHE A 10 20.91 1.90 16.50
C PHE A 10 21.69 3.06 15.85
N GLU A 11 21.86 4.16 16.56
CA GLU A 11 22.59 5.33 16.05
C GLU A 11 24.06 5.05 15.73
N GLN A 12 24.72 4.18 16.49
CA GLN A 12 26.08 3.72 16.19
C GLN A 12 26.17 2.92 14.88
N CYS A 13 25.10 2.25 14.49
CA CYS A 13 25.04 1.44 13.28
C CYS A 13 24.47 2.18 12.07
N ARG A 14 23.88 3.36 12.25
CA ARG A 14 23.02 4.00 11.26
C ARG A 14 23.67 4.25 9.91
N ASP A 15 24.93 4.63 9.88
CA ASP A 15 25.68 4.90 8.64
C ASP A 15 26.20 3.62 7.96
N ASN A 16 25.99 2.45 8.57
CA ASN A 16 26.42 1.16 8.08
C ASN A 16 25.22 0.21 7.94
N LYS A 17 24.81 -0.08 6.70
CA LYS A 17 23.62 -0.88 6.42
C LYS A 17 23.79 -2.36 6.83
N GLU A 18 25.00 -2.91 6.73
CA GLU A 18 25.34 -4.26 7.21
C GLU A 18 25.14 -4.34 8.74
N ALA A 19 25.58 -3.33 9.47
CA ALA A 19 25.40 -3.27 10.92
C ALA A 19 23.93 -3.13 11.32
N LEU A 20 23.13 -2.33 10.61
CA LEU A 20 21.68 -2.21 10.82
C LEU A 20 20.96 -3.54 10.58
N VAL A 21 21.29 -4.22 9.47
CA VAL A 21 20.72 -5.53 9.14
C VAL A 21 21.16 -6.57 10.17
N TYR A 22 22.40 -6.52 10.64
CA TYR A 22 22.87 -7.37 11.74
C TYR A 22 22.07 -7.16 13.03
N LEU A 23 21.79 -5.92 13.42
CA LEU A 23 20.95 -5.63 14.60
C LEU A 23 19.54 -6.22 14.43
N ALA A 24 18.90 -6.01 13.29
CA ALA A 24 17.57 -6.53 13.02
C ALA A 24 17.56 -8.08 12.99
N ASN A 25 18.57 -8.72 12.38
CA ASN A 25 18.71 -10.17 12.38
C ASN A 25 18.97 -10.74 13.79
N ARG A 26 19.75 -10.05 14.62
CA ARG A 26 19.94 -10.42 16.03
C ARG A 26 18.58 -10.48 16.76
N GLN A 27 17.72 -9.47 16.58
CA GLN A 27 16.38 -9.46 17.19
C GLN A 27 15.51 -10.58 16.61
N ARG A 28 15.53 -10.79 15.30
CA ARG A 28 14.78 -11.87 14.66
C ARG A 28 15.16 -13.25 15.18
N LEU A 29 16.46 -13.51 15.32
CA LEU A 29 16.98 -14.80 15.81
C LEU A 29 16.72 -15.00 17.31
N ALA A 30 16.61 -13.92 18.09
CA ALA A 30 16.31 -13.98 19.50
C ALA A 30 14.82 -14.23 19.81
N LEU A 31 13.93 -14.20 18.80
CA LEU A 31 12.57 -14.69 18.93
C LEU A 31 12.60 -16.21 19.14
N HIS A 32 12.19 -16.67 20.33
CA HIS A 32 12.24 -18.09 20.70
C HIS A 32 11.31 -18.95 19.87
N GLU A 33 10.19 -18.39 19.43
CA GLU A 33 9.19 -19.08 18.63
C GLU A 33 8.90 -18.32 17.35
N ALA A 34 8.91 -19.06 16.23
CA ALA A 34 8.39 -18.54 14.98
C ALA A 34 6.86 -18.48 15.05
N PRO A 35 6.19 -17.61 14.25
CA PRO A 35 4.75 -17.61 14.14
C PRO A 35 4.20 -18.99 13.78
N SER A 36 3.12 -19.40 14.44
CA SER A 36 2.64 -20.80 14.43
C SER A 36 2.09 -21.29 13.08
N GLN A 37 1.73 -20.37 12.19
CA GLN A 37 1.13 -20.72 10.90
C GLN A 37 2.15 -20.81 9.78
N SER A 38 2.93 -19.75 9.55
CA SER A 38 3.90 -19.70 8.47
C SER A 38 5.29 -20.23 8.87
N LEU A 39 5.58 -20.30 10.16
CA LEU A 39 6.93 -20.56 10.71
C LEU A 39 7.98 -19.55 10.21
N PHE A 40 7.56 -18.39 9.78
CA PHE A 40 8.37 -17.38 9.10
C PHE A 40 8.45 -16.10 9.95
N ARG A 41 9.64 -15.79 10.47
CA ARG A 41 9.87 -14.62 11.32
C ARG A 41 10.21 -13.40 10.48
N VAL A 42 9.59 -12.28 10.84
CA VAL A 42 9.88 -10.96 10.30
C VAL A 42 10.06 -9.98 11.45
N VAL A 43 11.10 -9.16 11.37
CA VAL A 43 11.36 -8.05 12.29
C VAL A 43 11.42 -6.77 11.50
N ALA A 44 10.74 -5.74 12.00
CA ALA A 44 10.82 -4.37 11.49
C ALA A 44 11.31 -3.44 12.60
N LEU A 45 12.35 -2.66 12.32
CA LEU A 45 12.87 -1.62 13.18
C LEU A 45 12.57 -0.27 12.56
N PHE A 46 11.93 0.62 13.30
CA PHE A 46 11.62 1.97 12.87
C PHE A 46 12.43 2.97 13.68
N TYR A 47 13.30 3.72 13.04
CA TYR A 47 13.93 4.89 13.62
C TYR A 47 13.02 6.08 13.42
N CYS A 48 12.57 6.70 14.50
CA CYS A 48 11.49 7.67 14.48
C CYS A 48 11.86 8.94 15.21
N GLU A 49 11.29 10.05 14.77
CA GLU A 49 11.08 11.23 15.61
C GLU A 49 9.69 11.19 16.22
N VAL A 50 9.61 11.42 17.52
CA VAL A 50 8.36 11.35 18.29
C VAL A 50 8.21 12.57 19.21
N GLY A 51 6.98 12.93 19.55
CA GLY A 51 6.67 14.05 20.41
C GLY A 51 6.29 15.33 19.64
N PRO A 52 5.94 16.40 20.37
CA PRO A 52 5.54 17.67 19.77
C PRO A 52 6.63 18.26 18.89
N ARG A 53 6.27 18.92 17.79
CA ARG A 53 7.21 19.50 16.83
C ARG A 53 8.28 20.40 17.45
N ALA A 54 7.97 21.08 18.55
CA ALA A 54 8.91 21.97 19.24
C ALA A 54 9.95 21.22 20.11
N ASN A 55 9.70 19.94 20.45
CA ASN A 55 10.57 19.15 21.32
C ASN A 55 10.49 17.66 20.94
N ARG A 56 10.97 17.32 19.76
CA ARG A 56 11.03 15.94 19.28
C ARG A 56 12.20 15.19 19.89
N THR A 57 11.95 13.94 20.26
CA THR A 57 12.97 12.97 20.65
C THR A 57 13.05 11.86 19.59
N LYS A 58 14.15 11.13 19.61
CA LYS A 58 14.34 9.98 18.73
C LYS A 58 14.08 8.71 19.49
N GLU A 59 13.48 7.73 18.80
CA GLU A 59 13.15 6.42 19.34
C GLU A 59 13.38 5.34 18.29
N VAL A 60 13.71 4.12 18.76
CA VAL A 60 13.69 2.92 17.93
C VAL A 60 12.48 2.08 18.34
N ILE A 61 11.65 1.75 17.37
CA ILE A 61 10.43 0.98 17.61
C ILE A 61 10.53 -0.33 16.87
N GLU A 62 10.29 -1.40 17.59
CA GLU A 62 10.37 -2.76 17.07
C GLU A 62 8.98 -3.31 16.78
N GLY A 63 8.85 -4.08 15.71
CA GLY A 63 7.65 -4.85 15.39
C GLY A 63 8.02 -6.24 14.92
N TYR A 64 7.17 -7.18 15.27
CA TYR A 64 7.30 -8.60 14.94
C TYR A 64 5.99 -9.08 14.31
N ASN A 65 6.06 -9.95 13.32
CA ASN A 65 4.84 -10.53 12.78
C ASN A 65 4.19 -11.48 13.80
N ALA A 66 2.87 -11.47 13.84
CA ALA A 66 2.08 -12.33 14.69
C ALA A 66 0.95 -12.96 13.87
N GLU A 67 0.72 -14.24 14.08
CA GLU A 67 -0.21 -15.02 13.29
C GLU A 67 -1.18 -15.77 14.19
N GLN A 68 -2.44 -15.55 13.93
CA GLN A 68 -3.54 -16.26 14.58
C GLN A 68 -3.97 -17.45 13.72
N SER A 69 -4.70 -18.40 14.30
CA SER A 69 -5.29 -19.50 13.53
C SER A 69 -6.20 -19.04 12.40
N TYR A 70 -6.85 -17.90 12.58
CA TYR A 70 -7.59 -17.21 11.53
C TYR A 70 -6.63 -16.32 10.71
N ILE A 71 -6.43 -16.67 9.45
CA ILE A 71 -5.46 -16.00 8.56
C ILE A 71 -5.71 -14.48 8.43
N GLY A 72 -6.96 -14.04 8.45
CA GLY A 72 -7.31 -12.62 8.41
C GLY A 72 -6.89 -11.84 9.68
N GLY A 73 -6.54 -12.52 10.77
CA GLY A 73 -6.04 -11.93 12.01
C GLY A 73 -4.53 -11.71 12.04
N ALA A 74 -3.80 -12.15 11.02
CA ALA A 74 -2.36 -11.97 10.95
C ALA A 74 -1.95 -10.49 10.85
N ILE A 75 -0.89 -10.12 11.57
CA ILE A 75 -0.30 -8.78 11.51
C ILE A 75 1.16 -8.89 11.09
N CYS A 76 1.55 -8.13 10.07
CA CYS A 76 2.94 -8.05 9.63
C CYS A 76 3.77 -7.23 10.64
N ALA A 77 5.08 -7.45 10.67
CA ALA A 77 6.01 -6.77 11.57
C ALA A 77 5.93 -5.24 11.46
N GLU A 78 5.81 -4.70 10.24
CA GLU A 78 5.68 -3.27 9.98
C GLU A 78 4.40 -2.70 10.59
N ARG A 79 3.27 -3.39 10.44
CA ARG A 79 2.00 -2.94 11.05
C ARG A 79 2.02 -3.09 12.57
N ALA A 80 2.71 -4.10 13.10
CA ALA A 80 2.93 -4.24 14.54
C ALA A 80 3.76 -3.07 15.09
N ALA A 81 4.86 -2.68 14.42
CA ALA A 81 5.64 -1.49 14.77
C ALA A 81 4.79 -0.20 14.69
N LEU A 82 3.99 -0.02 13.63
CA LEU A 82 3.09 1.12 13.50
C LEU A 82 2.08 1.24 14.65
N THR A 83 1.61 0.13 15.22
CA THR A 83 0.72 0.20 16.40
C THR A 83 1.42 0.77 17.62
N GLN A 84 2.74 0.56 17.76
CA GLN A 84 3.53 1.12 18.86
C GLN A 84 3.71 2.64 18.71
N LEU A 85 3.76 3.15 17.49
CA LEU A 85 3.85 4.60 17.23
C LEU A 85 2.66 5.38 17.79
N ARG A 86 1.49 4.75 17.93
CA ARG A 86 0.28 5.39 18.47
C ARG A 86 0.39 5.82 19.93
N LYS A 87 1.43 5.40 20.65
CA LYS A 87 1.75 5.89 21.99
C LYS A 87 2.29 7.31 21.99
N TYR A 88 2.77 7.78 20.86
CA TYR A 88 3.45 9.06 20.72
C TYR A 88 2.58 10.10 20.00
N THR A 89 2.84 11.35 20.30
CA THR A 89 2.22 12.48 19.60
C THR A 89 3.04 12.80 18.34
N ASP A 90 2.36 12.96 17.21
CA ASP A 90 2.93 13.39 15.91
C ASP A 90 4.22 12.61 15.50
N PRO A 91 4.19 11.25 15.52
CA PRO A 91 5.36 10.45 15.19
C PRO A 91 5.68 10.55 13.70
N MET A 92 6.98 10.52 13.37
CA MET A 92 7.49 10.48 12.01
C MET A 92 8.56 9.40 11.89
N ILE A 93 8.41 8.50 10.93
CA ILE A 93 9.39 7.47 10.63
C ILE A 93 10.46 8.08 9.72
N LEU A 94 11.72 7.97 10.13
CA LEU A 94 12.88 8.48 9.39
C LEU A 94 13.58 7.38 8.59
N GLU A 95 13.64 6.17 9.13
CA GLU A 95 14.30 5.03 8.50
C GLU A 95 13.63 3.73 8.96
N ILE A 96 13.57 2.75 8.09
CA ILE A 96 12.98 1.44 8.33
C ILE A 96 14.01 0.37 7.99
N VAL A 97 14.20 -0.60 8.88
CA VAL A 97 15.03 -1.78 8.65
C VAL A 97 14.16 -3.02 8.82
N ILE A 98 14.14 -3.91 7.83
CA ILE A 98 13.34 -5.13 7.86
C ILE A 98 14.23 -6.33 7.53
N THR A 99 14.13 -7.37 8.34
CA THR A 99 14.78 -8.65 8.08
C THR A 99 13.80 -9.80 8.23
N THR A 100 14.04 -10.86 7.47
CA THR A 100 13.14 -12.02 7.39
C THR A 100 13.92 -13.33 7.45
N ASP A 101 13.21 -14.45 7.61
CA ASP A 101 13.80 -15.80 7.50
C ASP A 101 14.08 -16.23 6.04
N SER A 102 13.77 -15.39 5.06
CA SER A 102 14.03 -15.67 3.64
C SER A 102 15.51 -15.61 3.30
N VAL A 103 15.90 -16.39 2.32
CA VAL A 103 17.22 -16.31 1.66
C VAL A 103 17.37 -15.06 0.79
N GLU A 104 16.27 -14.38 0.46
CA GLU A 104 16.23 -13.14 -0.29
C GLU A 104 15.79 -11.97 0.60
N ALA A 105 16.18 -10.77 0.23
CA ALA A 105 15.66 -9.55 0.85
C ALA A 105 14.23 -9.29 0.36
N ILE A 106 13.24 -9.44 1.25
CA ILE A 106 11.81 -9.33 0.91
C ILE A 106 11.26 -7.99 1.33
N SER A 107 10.54 -7.34 0.42
CA SER A 107 9.92 -6.05 0.67
C SER A 107 8.60 -6.16 1.45
N PRO A 108 8.18 -5.07 2.13
CA PRO A 108 6.85 -4.97 2.70
C PRO A 108 5.75 -5.32 1.69
N GLY A 109 4.73 -6.02 2.15
CA GLY A 109 3.53 -6.24 1.35
C GLY A 109 2.81 -4.92 1.04
N ILE A 110 2.01 -4.89 -0.03
CA ILE A 110 1.39 -3.65 -0.51
C ILE A 110 0.51 -2.97 0.56
N LEU A 111 -0.18 -3.74 1.40
CA LEU A 111 -0.96 -3.21 2.51
C LEU A 111 -0.06 -2.51 3.54
N CYS A 112 1.10 -3.10 3.87
CA CYS A 112 2.08 -2.48 4.76
C CYS A 112 2.62 -1.18 4.17
N ARG A 113 2.92 -1.14 2.87
CA ARG A 113 3.40 0.06 2.17
C ARG A 113 2.40 1.23 2.28
N GLU A 114 1.10 0.95 2.11
CA GLU A 114 0.06 1.97 2.26
C GLU A 114 -0.02 2.48 3.71
N TYR A 115 0.03 1.58 4.71
CA TYR A 115 0.07 2.00 6.11
C TYR A 115 1.33 2.80 6.45
N LEU A 116 2.51 2.42 5.94
CA LEU A 116 3.75 3.17 6.13
C LEU A 116 3.63 4.60 5.58
N SER A 117 2.98 4.79 4.44
CA SER A 117 2.80 6.11 3.83
C SER A 117 2.00 7.10 4.69
N THR A 118 1.31 6.64 5.72
CA THR A 118 0.60 7.51 6.68
C THR A 118 1.52 8.16 7.71
N SER A 119 2.68 7.55 8.00
CA SER A 119 3.61 7.97 9.07
C SER A 119 5.06 8.14 8.60
N ALA A 120 5.34 7.90 7.32
CA ALA A 120 6.66 8.03 6.71
C ALA A 120 6.60 8.99 5.51
N GLU A 121 7.66 9.75 5.28
CA GLU A 121 7.79 10.59 4.08
C GLU A 121 8.05 9.73 2.83
N PRO A 122 7.75 10.23 1.61
CA PRO A 122 8.03 9.50 0.38
C PRO A 122 9.50 9.05 0.25
N ASP A 123 10.42 9.88 0.74
CA ASP A 123 11.87 9.64 0.69
C ASP A 123 12.41 8.86 1.91
N THR A 124 11.52 8.37 2.79
CA THR A 124 11.94 7.53 3.93
C THR A 124 12.69 6.31 3.42
N THR A 125 13.90 6.13 3.93
CA THR A 125 14.78 5.01 3.57
C THR A 125 14.25 3.71 4.15
N ILE A 126 14.18 2.67 3.32
CA ILE A 126 13.88 1.31 3.70
C ILE A 126 15.08 0.43 3.40
N VAL A 127 15.61 -0.24 4.42
CA VAL A 127 16.71 -1.20 4.34
C VAL A 127 16.13 -2.60 4.54
N LEU A 128 16.33 -3.46 3.58
CA LEU A 128 15.93 -4.87 3.66
C LEU A 128 17.16 -5.76 3.80
N GLY A 129 17.09 -6.74 4.67
CA GLY A 129 18.10 -7.78 4.79
C GLY A 129 17.47 -9.18 4.70
N ASN A 130 18.22 -10.11 4.09
CA ASN A 130 17.87 -11.52 4.12
C ASN A 130 18.24 -12.18 5.47
N ASN A 131 18.02 -13.48 5.57
CA ASN A 131 18.16 -14.24 6.81
C ASN A 131 19.55 -14.24 7.45
N ASP A 132 20.62 -14.12 6.66
CA ASP A 132 22.02 -14.10 7.11
C ASP A 132 22.71 -12.74 6.92
N GLY A 133 22.02 -11.74 6.35
CA GLY A 133 22.55 -10.41 6.10
C GLY A 133 23.48 -10.31 4.89
N SER A 134 23.59 -11.37 4.08
CA SER A 134 24.44 -11.39 2.87
C SER A 134 23.83 -10.61 1.70
N ILE A 135 22.50 -10.45 1.68
CA ILE A 135 21.78 -9.67 0.67
C ILE A 135 21.10 -8.49 1.37
N ILE A 136 21.46 -7.29 0.94
CA ILE A 136 20.92 -6.03 1.45
C ILE A 136 20.43 -5.19 0.29
N SER A 137 19.20 -4.69 0.39
CA SER A 137 18.61 -3.74 -0.56
C SER A 137 18.20 -2.48 0.16
N THR A 138 18.40 -1.33 -0.47
CA THR A 138 18.02 -0.01 0.09
C THR A 138 17.31 0.80 -0.96
N PHE A 139 16.18 1.39 -0.61
CA PHE A 139 15.36 2.23 -1.49
C PHE A 139 14.49 3.19 -0.66
N ALA A 140 13.88 4.13 -1.34
CA ALA A 140 12.91 5.04 -0.73
C ALA A 140 11.48 4.46 -0.78
N LEU A 141 10.62 4.88 0.15
CA LEU A 141 9.23 4.41 0.20
C LEU A 141 8.48 4.67 -1.11
N HIS A 142 8.70 5.83 -1.76
CA HIS A 142 8.01 6.16 -3.02
C HIS A 142 8.35 5.22 -4.17
N GLU A 143 9.53 4.57 -4.17
CA GLU A 143 9.93 3.62 -5.21
C GLU A 143 9.11 2.33 -5.16
N ILE A 144 8.60 1.95 -3.98
CA ILE A 144 7.79 0.73 -3.81
C ILE A 144 6.32 1.01 -3.55
N HIS A 145 5.96 2.26 -3.21
CA HIS A 145 4.58 2.71 -3.03
C HIS A 145 4.31 4.01 -3.77
N PRO A 146 4.36 3.98 -5.11
CA PRO A 146 4.00 5.13 -5.93
C PRO A 146 2.50 5.43 -5.81
N TYR A 147 2.14 6.67 -6.12
CA TYR A 147 0.74 7.11 -6.16
C TYR A 147 -0.03 6.84 -4.85
N PRO A 148 0.47 7.27 -3.67
CA PRO A 148 -0.20 7.05 -2.41
C PRO A 148 -1.51 7.85 -2.35
N TYR A 149 -2.42 7.43 -1.46
CA TYR A 149 -3.69 8.13 -1.25
C TYR A 149 -3.47 9.60 -0.86
N VAL A 150 -4.08 10.52 -1.58
CA VAL A 150 -3.82 11.98 -1.46
C VAL A 150 -4.10 12.49 -0.04
N TYR A 151 -5.14 11.97 0.62
CA TYR A 151 -5.54 12.42 1.95
C TYR A 151 -4.95 11.58 3.10
N ARG A 152 -3.99 10.73 2.88
CA ARG A 152 -3.44 9.75 3.84
C ARG A 152 -2.95 10.33 5.17
N ARG A 153 -2.62 11.63 5.21
CA ARG A 153 -2.10 12.33 6.39
C ARG A 153 -3.09 13.29 7.03
N TYR A 154 -4.26 13.46 6.44
CA TYR A 154 -5.29 14.31 7.00
C TYR A 154 -6.10 13.59 8.06
N ARG A 155 -6.43 14.29 9.14
CA ARG A 155 -7.39 13.81 10.12
C ARG A 155 -8.81 13.96 9.57
N ARG A 156 -9.74 13.25 10.17
CA ARG A 156 -11.15 13.21 9.73
C ARG A 156 -11.75 14.60 9.48
N ASP A 157 -11.50 15.53 10.39
CA ASP A 157 -12.02 16.91 10.33
C ASP A 157 -11.38 17.75 9.20
N GLN A 158 -10.18 17.39 8.78
CA GLN A 158 -9.43 18.06 7.73
C GLN A 158 -9.69 17.44 6.35
N MET A 159 -10.05 16.16 6.31
CA MET A 159 -10.13 15.37 5.08
C MET A 159 -11.20 15.90 4.11
N ALA A 160 -12.38 16.28 4.61
CA ALA A 160 -13.44 16.86 3.80
C ALA A 160 -13.00 18.18 3.15
N ARG A 161 -12.38 19.08 3.93
CA ARG A 161 -11.90 20.37 3.42
C ARG A 161 -10.78 20.19 2.39
N ALA A 162 -9.86 19.27 2.64
CA ALA A 162 -8.79 18.95 1.71
C ALA A 162 -9.36 18.38 0.40
N GLY A 163 -10.37 17.50 0.50
CA GLY A 163 -11.07 16.94 -0.66
C GLY A 163 -11.78 17.99 -1.50
N GLU A 164 -12.51 18.88 -0.87
CA GLU A 164 -13.18 20.02 -1.56
C GLU A 164 -12.16 20.91 -2.28
N ALA A 165 -11.08 21.28 -1.59
CA ALA A 165 -10.05 22.16 -2.15
C ALA A 165 -9.31 21.48 -3.33
N PHE A 166 -8.95 20.21 -3.19
CA PHE A 166 -8.25 19.48 -4.24
C PHE A 166 -9.17 19.18 -5.43
N GLY A 167 -10.42 18.76 -5.21
CA GLY A 167 -11.39 18.55 -6.28
C GLY A 167 -11.73 19.84 -7.05
N LEU A 168 -11.73 21.00 -6.37
CA LEU A 168 -11.86 22.30 -7.04
C LEU A 168 -10.65 22.57 -7.94
N LYS A 169 -9.44 22.26 -7.48
CA LYS A 169 -8.20 22.39 -8.26
C LYS A 169 -8.24 21.49 -9.50
N CYS A 170 -8.68 20.23 -9.36
CA CYS A 170 -8.84 19.30 -10.51
C CYS A 170 -9.78 19.90 -11.58
N ARG A 171 -10.96 20.40 -11.18
CA ARG A 171 -11.90 21.03 -12.14
C ARG A 171 -11.32 22.25 -12.82
N GLN A 172 -10.55 23.09 -12.13
CA GLN A 172 -9.92 24.28 -12.69
C GLN A 172 -8.80 23.96 -13.67
N CYS A 173 -8.01 22.92 -13.39
CA CYS A 173 -6.96 22.47 -14.29
C CYS A 173 -7.56 21.90 -15.59
N ASN A 174 -8.64 21.13 -15.51
CA ASN A 174 -9.31 20.54 -16.65
C ASN A 174 -9.92 21.57 -17.61
N THR A 175 -10.42 22.70 -17.08
CA THR A 175 -10.97 23.78 -17.91
C THR A 175 -9.90 24.61 -18.66
N LYS A 176 -8.69 24.68 -18.11
CA LYS A 176 -7.57 25.43 -18.72
C LYS A 176 -6.85 24.64 -19.82
N ASN A 177 -6.86 23.31 -19.73
CA ASN A 177 -6.14 22.44 -20.66
C ASN A 177 -6.95 22.04 -21.90
N ASN A 178 -8.04 22.75 -22.23
CA ASN A 178 -8.79 22.54 -23.49
C ASN A 178 -8.01 22.85 -24.78
N ASN A 179 -6.76 23.27 -24.66
CA ASN A 179 -5.83 23.42 -25.76
C ASN A 179 -4.67 22.44 -25.59
N GLU A 180 -4.75 21.33 -26.37
CA GLU A 180 -3.66 20.43 -26.75
C GLU A 180 -3.20 19.30 -25.77
N SER A 181 -3.50 18.09 -26.18
CA SER A 181 -2.72 16.82 -26.09
C SER A 181 -2.28 16.24 -24.72
N MET A 182 -2.62 16.78 -23.57
CA MET A 182 -2.15 16.25 -22.27
C MET A 182 -3.25 15.83 -21.28
N GLY A 183 -4.50 15.84 -21.64
CA GLY A 183 -5.62 15.42 -20.81
C GLY A 183 -6.20 14.07 -21.24
N TRP A 184 -7.16 13.57 -20.44
CA TRP A 184 -7.90 12.36 -20.80
C TRP A 184 -8.72 12.54 -22.08
N SER A 185 -8.77 11.47 -22.89
CA SER A 185 -9.61 11.38 -24.08
C SER A 185 -11.10 11.45 -23.72
N GLU A 186 -11.97 11.63 -24.71
CA GLU A 186 -13.43 11.63 -24.52
C GLU A 186 -13.92 10.32 -23.88
N LYS A 187 -13.38 9.15 -24.28
CA LYS A 187 -13.71 7.85 -23.69
C LYS A 187 -13.26 7.74 -22.22
N GLU A 188 -12.09 8.26 -21.89
CA GLU A 188 -11.57 8.28 -20.52
C GLU A 188 -12.40 9.23 -19.63
N ARG A 189 -12.84 10.37 -20.15
CA ARG A 189 -13.77 11.27 -19.45
C ARG A 189 -15.13 10.63 -19.21
N ALA A 190 -15.68 9.92 -20.19
CA ALA A 190 -16.92 9.19 -20.03
C ALA A 190 -16.79 8.08 -18.95
N LEU A 191 -15.62 7.42 -18.89
CA LEU A 191 -15.33 6.45 -17.83
C LEU A 191 -15.23 7.12 -16.43
N TYR A 192 -14.57 8.27 -16.36
CA TYR A 192 -14.50 9.08 -15.14
C TYR A 192 -15.90 9.52 -14.67
N ASP A 193 -16.77 9.98 -15.58
CA ASP A 193 -18.13 10.39 -15.25
C ASP A 193 -18.97 9.21 -14.74
N ALA A 194 -18.77 8.01 -15.29
CA ALA A 194 -19.42 6.78 -14.81
C ALA A 194 -18.98 6.45 -13.38
N ALA A 195 -17.69 6.57 -13.06
CA ALA A 195 -17.18 6.38 -11.71
C ALA A 195 -17.70 7.43 -10.73
N LEU A 196 -17.73 8.71 -11.13
CA LEU A 196 -18.25 9.80 -10.32
C LEU A 196 -19.73 9.60 -9.99
N LYS A 197 -20.53 9.17 -10.98
CA LYS A 197 -21.95 8.84 -10.78
C LYS A 197 -22.11 7.64 -9.83
N ALA A 198 -21.20 6.68 -9.86
CA ALA A 198 -21.25 5.51 -8.97
C ALA A 198 -21.01 5.88 -7.49
N VAL A 199 -20.38 7.01 -7.18
CA VAL A 199 -20.23 7.50 -5.79
C VAL A 199 -21.60 7.67 -5.12
N ASP A 200 -22.61 8.13 -5.84
CA ASP A 200 -23.94 8.35 -5.31
C ASP A 200 -24.72 7.07 -5.00
N THR A 201 -24.26 5.93 -5.52
CA THR A 201 -24.86 4.60 -5.21
C THR A 201 -24.43 4.05 -3.85
N SER A 202 -23.42 4.67 -3.23
CA SER A 202 -22.91 4.25 -1.92
C SER A 202 -23.92 4.57 -0.80
N PRO A 203 -24.24 3.61 0.09
CA PRO A 203 -25.08 3.85 1.23
C PRO A 203 -24.39 4.83 2.20
N ARG A 204 -24.98 6.01 2.42
CA ARG A 204 -24.40 7.05 3.31
C ARG A 204 -24.65 6.80 4.81
N ILE A 205 -25.59 5.93 5.15
CA ILE A 205 -26.13 5.76 6.51
C ILE A 205 -25.10 5.22 7.50
N LEU A 206 -24.11 4.46 7.03
CA LEU A 206 -23.12 3.79 7.87
C LEU A 206 -21.69 4.28 7.64
N SER A 207 -21.50 5.36 6.90
CA SER A 207 -20.16 5.83 6.56
C SER A 207 -19.44 6.38 7.78
N LEU A 208 -18.46 5.62 8.27
CA LEU A 208 -17.49 6.08 9.27
C LEU A 208 -16.35 6.89 8.63
N HIS A 209 -16.19 6.80 7.32
CA HIS A 209 -15.19 7.53 6.55
C HIS A 209 -15.81 8.82 5.95
N PRO A 210 -15.12 9.97 6.03
CA PRO A 210 -15.65 11.24 5.55
C PRO A 210 -15.68 11.35 4.02
N ILE A 211 -14.99 10.47 3.31
CA ILE A 211 -14.90 10.43 1.86
C ILE A 211 -15.61 9.18 1.32
N SER A 212 -16.46 9.37 0.33
CA SER A 212 -17.10 8.29 -0.44
C SER A 212 -16.42 8.14 -1.79
N PHE A 213 -16.39 6.91 -2.30
CA PHE A 213 -15.70 6.58 -3.54
C PHE A 213 -16.60 5.84 -4.51
N GLY A 214 -16.35 6.03 -5.80
CA GLY A 214 -16.87 5.21 -6.89
C GLY A 214 -15.75 4.78 -7.80
N ALA A 215 -15.94 3.69 -8.53
CA ALA A 215 -15.02 3.24 -9.55
C ALA A 215 -15.76 2.78 -10.80
N ALA A 216 -15.08 2.87 -11.94
CA ALA A 216 -15.58 2.31 -13.19
C ALA A 216 -14.42 1.65 -13.96
N VAL A 217 -14.75 0.58 -14.68
CA VAL A 217 -13.85 -0.15 -15.56
C VAL A 217 -14.46 -0.22 -16.95
N ARG A 218 -13.66 0.07 -17.98
CA ARG A 218 -14.01 -0.11 -19.38
C ARG A 218 -13.33 -1.36 -19.93
N PHE A 219 -14.07 -2.11 -20.72
CA PHE A 219 -13.61 -3.33 -21.37
C PHE A 219 -13.29 -3.09 -22.84
N ALA A 220 -12.64 -4.07 -23.49
CA ALA A 220 -12.22 -3.98 -24.87
C ALA A 220 -13.38 -3.87 -25.89
N ASP A 221 -14.59 -4.26 -25.50
CA ASP A 221 -15.82 -4.10 -26.27
C ASP A 221 -16.54 -2.76 -26.01
N ASP A 222 -15.86 -1.81 -25.35
CA ASP A 222 -16.37 -0.52 -24.90
C ASP A 222 -17.49 -0.60 -23.84
N SER A 223 -17.84 -1.79 -23.33
CA SER A 223 -18.74 -1.90 -22.20
C SER A 223 -18.10 -1.35 -20.91
N VAL A 224 -18.93 -0.76 -20.05
CA VAL A 224 -18.50 -0.14 -18.78
C VAL A 224 -19.27 -0.76 -17.61
N GLU A 225 -18.54 -1.15 -16.57
CA GLU A 225 -19.09 -1.52 -15.27
C GLU A 225 -18.64 -0.51 -14.23
N SER A 226 -19.51 -0.22 -13.27
CA SER A 226 -19.20 0.73 -12.20
C SER A 226 -19.74 0.26 -10.87
N SER A 227 -19.11 0.70 -9.79
CA SER A 227 -19.50 0.37 -8.41
C SER A 227 -19.21 1.53 -7.48
N GLY A 228 -20.10 1.74 -6.53
CA GLY A 228 -19.85 2.62 -5.39
C GLY A 228 -19.14 1.85 -4.26
N TYR A 229 -18.67 2.58 -3.29
CA TYR A 229 -18.08 2.08 -2.06
C TYR A 229 -19.13 1.41 -1.16
N LEU A 230 -18.79 0.28 -0.55
CA LEU A 230 -19.64 -0.43 0.41
C LEU A 230 -19.14 -0.16 1.84
N PRO A 231 -19.79 0.74 2.60
CA PRO A 231 -19.43 1.00 3.99
C PRO A 231 -19.88 -0.13 4.91
N ALA A 232 -19.13 -0.36 5.98
CA ALA A 232 -19.50 -1.24 7.07
C ALA A 232 -19.42 -0.49 8.40
N LEU A 233 -20.16 -0.96 9.44
CA LEU A 233 -20.07 -0.43 10.79
C LEU A 233 -18.67 -0.67 11.40
N GLU A 234 -18.10 -1.82 11.12
CA GLU A 234 -16.70 -2.07 11.39
C GLU A 234 -15.87 -1.42 10.28
N TYR A 235 -15.10 -0.38 10.63
CA TYR A 235 -14.35 0.43 9.67
C TYR A 235 -13.46 -0.40 8.74
N GLY A 236 -12.75 -1.39 9.27
CA GLY A 236 -11.86 -2.26 8.51
C GLY A 236 -12.54 -3.28 7.59
N ALA A 237 -13.86 -3.48 7.76
CA ALA A 237 -14.67 -4.38 6.92
C ALA A 237 -15.30 -3.68 5.72
N SER A 238 -15.14 -2.37 5.58
CA SER A 238 -15.60 -1.61 4.41
C SER A 238 -14.88 -2.07 3.15
N VAL A 239 -15.60 -2.14 2.03
CA VAL A 239 -15.06 -2.64 0.75
C VAL A 239 -14.95 -1.49 -0.25
N CYS A 240 -13.76 -1.30 -0.81
CA CYS A 240 -13.54 -0.27 -1.80
C CYS A 240 -14.24 -0.60 -3.15
N PRO A 241 -14.61 0.41 -3.95
CA PRO A 241 -15.37 0.19 -5.18
C PRO A 241 -14.62 -0.68 -6.21
N VAL A 242 -13.29 -0.59 -6.27
CA VAL A 242 -12.49 -1.44 -7.18
C VAL A 242 -12.52 -2.90 -6.75
N GLN A 243 -12.48 -3.20 -5.44
CA GLN A 243 -12.63 -4.58 -4.95
C GLN A 243 -14.01 -5.16 -5.31
N LEU A 244 -15.07 -4.34 -5.27
CA LEU A 244 -16.40 -4.77 -5.68
C LEU A 244 -16.48 -5.10 -7.17
N LEU A 245 -15.74 -4.38 -8.00
CA LEU A 245 -15.62 -4.67 -9.43
C LEU A 245 -14.78 -5.91 -9.73
N CYS A 246 -13.89 -6.35 -8.84
CA CYS A 246 -13.03 -7.51 -9.08
C CYS A 246 -13.81 -8.79 -9.39
N ARG A 247 -15.00 -8.97 -8.82
CA ARG A 247 -15.88 -10.10 -9.17
C ARG A 247 -16.29 -10.10 -10.64
N GLU A 248 -16.66 -8.94 -11.18
CA GLU A 248 -17.06 -8.84 -12.60
C GLU A 248 -15.84 -8.94 -13.51
N LEU A 249 -14.70 -8.42 -13.08
CA LEU A 249 -13.42 -8.59 -13.77
C LEU A 249 -13.07 -10.09 -13.88
N ASP A 250 -13.09 -10.82 -12.76
CA ASP A 250 -12.78 -12.25 -12.72
C ASP A 250 -13.77 -13.09 -13.58
N LYS A 251 -15.05 -12.80 -13.49
CA LYS A 251 -16.09 -13.49 -14.25
C LYS A 251 -15.89 -13.33 -15.77
N ARG A 252 -15.58 -12.13 -16.23
CA ARG A 252 -15.36 -11.85 -17.66
C ARG A 252 -14.07 -12.49 -18.18
N VAL A 253 -12.98 -12.42 -17.41
CA VAL A 253 -11.72 -13.07 -17.77
C VAL A 253 -11.85 -14.59 -17.88
N ARG A 254 -12.56 -15.23 -16.92
CA ARG A 254 -12.80 -16.70 -16.95
C ARG A 254 -13.73 -17.14 -18.05
N ALA A 255 -14.61 -16.28 -18.53
CA ALA A 255 -15.56 -16.57 -19.61
C ALA A 255 -15.01 -16.27 -21.00
N ASP A 256 -13.70 -16.05 -21.17
CA ASP A 256 -13.08 -15.54 -22.42
C ASP A 256 -13.76 -14.28 -22.94
N GLY A 257 -14.31 -13.49 -22.00
CA GLY A 257 -14.98 -12.23 -22.32
C GLY A 257 -14.01 -11.10 -22.63
N PRO A 258 -14.53 -9.91 -22.93
CA PRO A 258 -13.69 -8.75 -23.24
C PRO A 258 -12.83 -8.38 -22.04
N ARG A 259 -11.53 -8.17 -22.28
CA ARG A 259 -10.55 -7.80 -21.25
C ARG A 259 -10.78 -6.37 -20.75
N PRO A 260 -10.53 -6.10 -19.46
CA PRO A 260 -10.52 -4.74 -18.96
C PRO A 260 -9.34 -3.97 -19.56
N VAL A 261 -9.57 -2.73 -19.95
CA VAL A 261 -8.56 -1.88 -20.62
C VAL A 261 -8.28 -0.59 -19.87
N GLU A 262 -9.27 -0.04 -19.16
CA GLU A 262 -9.12 1.19 -18.38
C GLU A 262 -9.91 1.11 -17.07
N LEU A 263 -9.34 1.71 -16.03
CA LEU A 263 -9.91 1.79 -14.69
C LEU A 263 -9.77 3.21 -14.14
N VAL A 264 -10.77 3.67 -13.41
CA VAL A 264 -10.69 4.90 -12.63
C VAL A 264 -11.41 4.70 -11.30
N GLN A 265 -10.86 5.26 -10.22
CA GLN A 265 -11.49 5.38 -8.92
C GLN A 265 -11.56 6.86 -8.55
N VAL A 266 -12.74 7.36 -8.21
CA VAL A 266 -12.96 8.79 -7.89
C VAL A 266 -13.58 8.95 -6.52
N ASP A 267 -13.34 10.09 -5.89
CA ASP A 267 -14.07 10.49 -4.68
C ASP A 267 -15.26 11.40 -5.00
N GLN A 268 -16.05 11.70 -3.98
CA GLN A 268 -17.23 12.57 -4.08
C GLN A 268 -16.93 14.03 -4.50
N TYR A 269 -15.67 14.45 -4.42
CA TYR A 269 -15.24 15.80 -4.81
C TYR A 269 -14.72 15.85 -6.25
N GLY A 270 -14.64 14.69 -6.92
CA GLY A 270 -14.17 14.56 -8.27
C GLY A 270 -12.66 14.37 -8.40
N THR A 271 -11.98 13.99 -7.33
CA THR A 271 -10.58 13.60 -7.41
C THR A 271 -10.46 12.15 -7.83
N ALA A 272 -9.73 11.87 -8.90
CA ALA A 272 -9.39 10.51 -9.31
C ALA A 272 -8.13 10.05 -8.56
N HIS A 273 -8.21 8.88 -7.93
CA HIS A 273 -7.16 8.27 -7.13
C HIS A 273 -6.68 6.98 -7.76
N CYS A 274 -5.41 6.65 -7.58
CA CYS A 274 -4.98 5.27 -7.79
C CYS A 274 -5.69 4.35 -6.77
N PRO A 275 -6.01 3.10 -7.14
CA PRO A 275 -6.66 2.14 -6.26
C PRO A 275 -5.95 1.97 -4.91
N PHE A 276 -6.69 1.68 -3.86
CA PHE A 276 -6.15 1.36 -2.54
C PHE A 276 -5.37 0.03 -2.54
N ALA A 277 -4.52 -0.20 -1.56
CA ALA A 277 -3.63 -1.35 -1.47
C ALA A 277 -4.32 -2.70 -1.67
N SER A 278 -5.48 -2.92 -1.07
CA SER A 278 -6.25 -4.16 -1.24
C SER A 278 -6.70 -4.40 -2.68
N ALA A 279 -7.09 -3.33 -3.37
CA ALA A 279 -7.43 -3.41 -4.79
C ALA A 279 -6.18 -3.59 -5.68
N ARG A 280 -5.07 -2.92 -5.35
CA ARG A 280 -3.80 -3.10 -6.07
C ARG A 280 -3.34 -4.56 -6.02
N THR A 281 -3.47 -5.21 -4.85
CA THR A 281 -3.15 -6.63 -4.70
C THR A 281 -3.98 -7.48 -5.66
N LEU A 282 -5.30 -7.31 -5.66
CA LEU A 282 -6.20 -8.04 -6.55
C LEU A 282 -5.89 -7.80 -8.04
N LEU A 283 -5.67 -6.56 -8.43
CA LEU A 283 -5.32 -6.21 -9.81
C LEU A 283 -4.01 -6.85 -10.25
N ASN A 284 -3.02 -6.93 -9.34
CA ASN A 284 -1.71 -7.52 -9.64
C ASN A 284 -1.74 -9.05 -9.70
N GLU A 285 -2.56 -9.71 -8.87
CA GLU A 285 -2.63 -11.18 -8.80
C GLU A 285 -3.46 -11.78 -9.95
N HIS A 286 -4.58 -11.15 -10.32
CA HIS A 286 -5.58 -11.77 -11.17
C HIS A 286 -5.69 -11.13 -12.55
N PHE A 287 -5.18 -9.90 -12.74
CA PHE A 287 -5.53 -9.14 -13.93
C PHE A 287 -4.36 -8.41 -14.56
N ASN A 288 -4.54 -8.14 -15.80
CA ASN A 288 -3.68 -7.51 -16.75
C ASN A 288 -2.76 -6.44 -16.17
N LYS A 289 -1.48 -6.71 -16.18
CA LYS A 289 -0.43 -5.72 -15.89
C LYS A 289 -0.55 -4.46 -16.77
N ASP A 290 -1.22 -4.60 -17.92
CA ASP A 290 -1.41 -3.54 -18.93
C ASP A 290 -2.71 -2.75 -18.74
N LEU A 291 -3.48 -2.97 -17.67
CA LEU A 291 -4.67 -2.19 -17.38
C LEU A 291 -4.28 -0.74 -17.11
N LYS A 292 -4.78 0.19 -17.92
CA LYS A 292 -4.54 1.61 -17.76
C LYS A 292 -5.37 2.15 -16.58
N VAL A 293 -4.74 2.84 -15.66
CA VAL A 293 -5.37 3.48 -14.50
C VAL A 293 -5.31 4.99 -14.65
N LEU A 294 -6.47 5.64 -14.53
CA LEU A 294 -6.58 7.09 -14.62
C LEU A 294 -6.56 7.69 -13.21
N TYR A 295 -5.78 8.75 -13.01
CA TYR A 295 -5.67 9.43 -11.71
C TYR A 295 -5.33 10.90 -11.88
N HIS A 296 -5.51 11.70 -10.82
CA HIS A 296 -4.97 13.04 -10.70
C HIS A 296 -3.67 13.01 -9.89
N ASP A 297 -2.62 13.66 -10.40
CA ASP A 297 -1.36 13.80 -9.68
C ASP A 297 -1.47 14.87 -8.55
N GLU A 298 -0.38 15.11 -7.83
CA GLU A 298 -0.32 16.09 -6.73
C GLU A 298 -0.58 17.54 -7.20
N GLU A 299 -0.41 17.81 -8.47
CA GLU A 299 -0.72 19.09 -9.12
C GLU A 299 -2.16 19.15 -9.62
N ALA A 300 -2.96 18.12 -9.39
CA ALA A 300 -4.33 17.95 -9.87
C ALA A 300 -4.45 17.84 -11.39
N LEU A 301 -3.40 17.38 -12.05
CA LEU A 301 -3.38 17.13 -13.49
C LEU A 301 -3.85 15.69 -13.79
N GLU A 302 -4.58 15.53 -14.88
CA GLU A 302 -5.00 14.23 -15.41
C GLU A 302 -3.79 13.43 -15.87
N ARG A 303 -3.64 12.20 -15.33
CA ARG A 303 -2.54 11.27 -15.61
C ARG A 303 -3.05 9.86 -15.81
N THR A 304 -2.18 9.03 -16.35
CA THR A 304 -2.40 7.59 -16.48
C THR A 304 -1.14 6.82 -16.06
N CYS A 305 -1.33 5.64 -15.49
CA CYS A 305 -0.27 4.66 -15.25
C CYS A 305 -0.78 3.26 -15.60
N LEU A 306 0.08 2.28 -15.62
CA LEU A 306 -0.32 0.88 -15.76
C LEU A 306 -0.58 0.27 -14.38
N SER A 307 -1.45 -0.72 -14.30
CA SER A 307 -1.69 -1.42 -13.04
C SER A 307 -0.42 -2.09 -12.49
N ALA A 308 0.50 -2.51 -13.35
CA ALA A 308 1.82 -3.01 -12.97
C ALA A 308 2.64 -1.98 -12.17
N ASP A 309 2.49 -0.69 -12.47
CA ASP A 309 3.22 0.39 -11.81
C ASP A 309 2.70 0.68 -10.39
N LEU A 310 1.52 0.15 -10.04
CA LEU A 310 0.92 0.38 -8.72
C LEU A 310 1.56 -0.45 -7.61
N CYS A 311 2.24 -1.54 -7.99
CA CYS A 311 2.91 -2.47 -7.08
C CYS A 311 4.30 -2.83 -7.62
N PRO A 312 5.20 -1.86 -7.81
CA PRO A 312 6.50 -2.17 -8.36
C PRO A 312 7.29 -3.10 -7.43
N PRO A 313 8.06 -4.03 -7.99
CA PRO A 313 9.06 -4.74 -7.20
C PRO A 313 10.13 -3.74 -6.73
N PRO A 314 10.63 -3.87 -5.50
CA PRO A 314 11.69 -3.01 -5.03
C PRO A 314 12.99 -3.29 -5.80
N PRO A 315 13.82 -2.28 -6.05
CA PRO A 315 15.13 -2.48 -6.66
C PRO A 315 15.98 -3.46 -5.85
N GLY A 316 16.48 -4.53 -6.47
CA GLY A 316 17.35 -5.51 -5.82
C GLY A 316 16.71 -6.34 -4.71
N ALA A 317 15.38 -6.32 -4.58
CA ALA A 317 14.65 -7.17 -3.66
C ALA A 317 13.49 -7.89 -4.38
N SER A 318 13.09 -9.02 -3.85
CA SER A 318 12.01 -9.83 -4.41
C SER A 318 10.68 -9.58 -3.68
N PHE A 319 9.57 -9.79 -4.37
CA PHE A 319 8.32 -10.14 -3.70
C PHE A 319 8.45 -11.53 -3.09
N LEU A 320 7.65 -11.79 -2.05
CA LEU A 320 7.53 -13.13 -1.52
C LEU A 320 6.98 -14.03 -2.65
N THR A 321 7.86 -14.77 -3.29
CA THR A 321 7.49 -15.78 -4.25
C THR A 321 7.45 -17.15 -3.55
N HIS A 322 6.73 -18.09 -4.14
CA HIS A 322 6.69 -19.46 -3.64
C HIS A 322 8.10 -20.06 -3.46
N ASP A 323 8.99 -19.80 -4.40
CA ASP A 323 10.37 -20.30 -4.37
C ASP A 323 11.22 -19.63 -3.29
N ALA A 324 11.02 -18.34 -3.05
CA ALA A 324 11.66 -17.58 -1.97
C ALA A 324 11.20 -18.06 -0.58
N PHE A 325 9.94 -18.49 -0.45
CA PHE A 325 9.36 -18.97 0.79
C PHE A 325 9.86 -20.36 1.18
N LEU A 326 9.95 -21.28 0.23
CA LEU A 326 10.28 -22.69 0.51
C LEU A 326 11.77 -23.00 0.59
N GLY A 327 12.66 -22.07 0.19
CA GLY A 327 14.06 -22.43 0.00
C GLY A 327 14.20 -23.63 -0.93
N THR A 328 15.19 -23.70 -1.75
CA THR A 328 15.36 -24.67 -2.84
C THR A 328 15.42 -26.17 -2.43
N LYS A 329 15.08 -26.55 -1.20
CA LYS A 329 15.26 -27.92 -0.68
C LYS A 329 14.06 -28.86 -0.77
N ASP A 330 12.85 -28.36 -1.04
CA ASP A 330 11.65 -29.22 -1.05
C ASP A 330 10.75 -29.02 -2.28
N GLN A 331 11.32 -29.12 -3.48
CA GLN A 331 10.50 -29.18 -4.70
C GLN A 331 9.69 -30.50 -4.83
N GLY A 332 9.86 -31.44 -3.92
CA GLY A 332 9.18 -32.74 -3.97
C GLY A 332 7.80 -32.83 -3.30
N ALA A 333 7.52 -31.99 -2.31
CA ALA A 333 6.35 -32.14 -1.45
C ALA A 333 5.08 -31.39 -1.88
N LEU A 334 5.19 -30.40 -2.77
CA LEU A 334 4.06 -29.50 -3.12
C LEU A 334 3.36 -29.78 -4.45
N ARG A 335 3.55 -30.96 -5.05
CA ARG A 335 2.81 -31.39 -6.24
C ARG A 335 1.41 -31.94 -5.97
N LEU A 336 0.89 -31.81 -4.74
CA LEU A 336 -0.39 -32.41 -4.31
C LEU A 336 -1.32 -31.42 -3.56
N LEU A 337 -1.31 -30.14 -3.88
CA LEU A 337 -2.41 -29.27 -3.45
C LEU A 337 -3.00 -28.54 -4.63
#